data_e74474a7708fb2d9b500ed3d1382437c
#
_entry.id   e74474a7708fb2d9b500ed3d1382437c
#
_cell.length_a   1.000
_cell.length_b   1.000
_cell.length_c   1.000
_cell.angle_alpha   90.00
_cell.angle_beta   90.00
_cell.angle_gamma   90.00
#
_symmetry.space_group_name_H-M   'P 1'
#
loop_
_entity.id
_entity.type
_entity.pdbx_description
1 polymer ?
#
loop_
_entity_poly.entity_id
_entity_poly.type
_entity_poly.pdbx_seq_one_letter_code
_entity_poly.pdbx_strand_id
1 'polypeptide(L)'
;MTLRALVAVGCALGLLLAPAGAAVKPQEVNIEFSDYRPSQVDILPGETVNWTNVSQRTHTVTSDTGLFDSDSVVQNGHFAFRFDEVGAYRYHCTIHPSITGEVDVRRVTLGPLPTAAVAVGTKVEFEGRTADPSRPVSIERSVNGAAFTPLAAVSPAADGTWKTIMAVEATGEYRAASSAGTSQVRRLIVGIRRVAIHSTRTGISFTVTPSSPYAPVLVEVYLRERFGWWPVARSRTDYVSEGEARIRRPARARVVLVDKDGWTPIATSRVVVLR
;
A
#
# COMPACT_ATOMS: atom_id res chain seq x y z
N MET A 1 65.03 33.20 43.64
CA MET A 1 64.95 32.34 42.46
C MET A 1 63.57 31.72 42.45
N THR A 2 62.63 32.30 41.72
CA THR A 2 61.24 31.84 41.68
C THR A 2 60.98 31.22 40.28
N LEU A 3 60.75 29.93 40.29
CA LEU A 3 60.48 29.13 39.13
C LEU A 3 58.99 29.28 38.73
N ARG A 4 58.71 29.86 37.57
CA ARG A 4 57.34 29.98 37.02
C ARG A 4 57.06 28.72 36.16
N ALA A 5 56.04 27.93 36.56
CA ALA A 5 55.52 26.83 35.82
C ALA A 5 54.57 27.35 34.72
N LEU A 6 54.82 27.05 33.44
CA LEU A 6 53.93 27.26 32.33
C LEU A 6 52.92 26.10 32.28
N VAL A 7 51.63 26.40 32.44
CA VAL A 7 50.55 25.49 32.18
C VAL A 7 50.14 25.60 30.68
N ALA A 8 50.38 24.57 29.89
CA ALA A 8 49.91 24.46 28.53
C ALA A 8 48.45 23.94 28.53
N VAL A 9 47.53 24.81 28.13
CA VAL A 9 46.13 24.42 27.91
C VAL A 9 46.04 23.79 26.50
N GLY A 10 45.97 22.49 26.44
CA GLY A 10 45.67 21.75 25.21
C GLY A 10 44.19 21.84 24.85
N CYS A 11 43.88 22.58 23.78
CA CYS A 11 42.54 22.62 23.22
C CYS A 11 42.32 21.34 22.38
N ALA A 12 41.66 20.34 22.94
CA ALA A 12 41.24 19.14 22.22
C ALA A 12 40.03 19.53 21.33
N LEU A 13 40.27 19.69 20.04
CA LEU A 13 39.23 19.86 19.02
C LEU A 13 38.53 18.51 18.82
N GLY A 14 37.45 18.27 19.54
CA GLY A 14 36.61 17.09 19.36
C GLY A 14 35.90 17.18 18.00
N LEU A 15 36.33 16.38 17.05
CA LEU A 15 35.61 16.14 15.80
C LEU A 15 34.31 15.41 16.16
N LEU A 16 33.18 16.11 16.20
CA LEU A 16 31.85 15.50 16.25
C LEU A 16 31.63 14.84 14.89
N LEU A 17 31.91 13.52 14.78
CA LEU A 17 31.37 12.75 13.68
C LEU A 17 29.85 12.74 13.84
N ALA A 18 29.16 13.42 12.89
CA ALA A 18 27.73 13.24 12.72
C ALA A 18 27.45 11.75 12.44
N PRO A 19 26.43 11.15 13.05
CA PRO A 19 26.08 9.77 12.75
C PRO A 19 25.77 9.68 11.25
N ALA A 20 26.47 8.80 10.53
CA ALA A 20 26.14 8.45 9.16
C ALA A 20 24.71 7.94 9.16
N GLY A 21 23.79 8.74 8.60
CA GLY A 21 22.41 8.32 8.42
C GLY A 21 22.40 6.96 7.72
N ALA A 22 21.62 6.01 8.22
CA ALA A 22 21.45 4.72 7.57
C ALA A 22 21.07 4.98 6.11
N ALA A 23 21.84 4.42 5.17
CA ALA A 23 21.57 4.58 3.75
C ALA A 23 20.15 4.07 3.45
N VAL A 24 19.29 4.98 3.01
CA VAL A 24 17.92 4.61 2.63
C VAL A 24 18.01 3.71 1.41
N LYS A 25 17.42 2.51 1.52
CA LYS A 25 17.40 1.56 0.40
C LYS A 25 16.62 2.18 -0.77
N PRO A 26 17.18 2.17 -2.00
CA PRO A 26 16.46 2.65 -3.17
C PRO A 26 15.10 1.97 -3.33
N GLN A 27 14.12 2.70 -3.87
CA GLN A 27 12.87 2.08 -4.28
C GLN A 27 13.09 1.32 -5.58
N GLU A 28 12.65 0.08 -5.60
CA GLU A 28 12.83 -0.81 -6.75
C GLU A 28 11.59 -0.83 -7.64
N VAL A 29 11.80 -0.69 -8.94
CA VAL A 29 10.79 -0.85 -9.98
C VAL A 29 11.29 -1.87 -10.99
N ASN A 30 10.53 -2.92 -11.20
CA ASN A 30 10.80 -3.88 -12.26
C ASN A 30 10.21 -3.36 -13.58
N ILE A 31 11.02 -3.40 -14.63
CA ILE A 31 10.54 -3.22 -16.00
C ILE A 31 10.15 -4.60 -16.51
N GLU A 32 8.85 -4.85 -16.62
CA GLU A 32 8.30 -6.11 -17.09
C GLU A 32 8.00 -6.06 -18.59
N PHE A 33 7.41 -7.10 -19.13
CA PHE A 33 7.15 -7.23 -20.57
C PHE A 33 6.27 -6.10 -21.11
N SER A 34 5.28 -5.64 -20.33
CA SER A 34 4.26 -4.69 -20.75
C SER A 34 3.96 -3.57 -19.75
N ASP A 35 4.71 -3.49 -18.64
CA ASP A 35 4.49 -2.47 -17.61
C ASP A 35 5.73 -2.24 -16.73
N TYR A 36 5.70 -1.17 -15.93
CA TYR A 36 6.60 -0.97 -14.79
C TYR A 36 5.89 -1.46 -13.53
N ARG A 37 6.61 -2.20 -12.66
CA ARG A 37 6.06 -2.72 -11.40
C ARG A 37 6.90 -2.39 -10.17
N PRO A 38 6.32 -1.63 -9.25
CA PRO A 38 5.03 -0.93 -9.34
C PRO A 38 5.07 0.19 -10.38
N SER A 39 3.92 0.53 -11.00
CA SER A 39 3.82 1.63 -11.96
C SER A 39 3.82 3.01 -11.28
N GLN A 40 3.55 3.05 -9.99
CA GLN A 40 3.63 4.26 -9.16
C GLN A 40 4.41 3.97 -7.90
N VAL A 41 5.36 4.82 -7.57
CA VAL A 41 6.15 4.78 -6.34
C VAL A 41 6.11 6.12 -5.61
N ASP A 42 6.07 6.05 -4.28
CA ASP A 42 6.06 7.20 -3.40
C ASP A 42 7.38 7.26 -2.63
N ILE A 43 8.10 8.35 -2.76
CA ILE A 43 9.41 8.55 -2.13
C ILE A 43 9.52 9.90 -1.41
N LEU A 44 10.53 10.01 -0.56
CA LEU A 44 10.91 11.28 0.06
C LEU A 44 11.94 12.03 -0.83
N PRO A 45 12.03 13.36 -0.73
CA PRO A 45 13.11 14.11 -1.39
C PRO A 45 14.48 13.57 -1.00
N GLY A 46 15.37 13.47 -1.98
CA GLY A 46 16.72 12.92 -1.83
C GLY A 46 16.83 11.41 -1.97
N GLU A 47 15.73 10.70 -2.17
CA GLU A 47 15.74 9.25 -2.39
C GLU A 47 15.95 8.90 -3.87
N THR A 48 16.37 7.65 -4.08
CA THR A 48 16.67 7.12 -5.40
C THR A 48 15.66 6.04 -5.76
N VAL A 49 15.20 6.05 -7.00
CA VAL A 49 14.49 4.94 -7.61
C VAL A 49 15.44 4.18 -8.52
N ASN A 50 15.40 2.86 -8.44
CA ASN A 50 16.16 1.94 -9.26
C ASN A 50 15.23 1.11 -10.13
N TRP A 51 15.36 1.22 -11.45
CA TRP A 51 14.61 0.41 -12.42
C TRP A 51 15.49 -0.75 -12.89
N THR A 52 14.95 -1.96 -12.81
CA THR A 52 15.65 -3.18 -13.28
C THR A 52 14.78 -3.87 -14.35
N ASN A 53 15.35 -4.07 -15.53
CA ASN A 53 14.65 -4.78 -16.60
C ASN A 53 14.71 -6.30 -16.38
N VAL A 54 13.60 -6.85 -15.90
CA VAL A 54 13.44 -8.31 -15.69
C VAL A 54 12.84 -9.02 -16.90
N SER A 55 12.49 -8.26 -17.97
CA SER A 55 11.94 -8.81 -19.21
C SER A 55 13.03 -9.20 -20.21
N GLN A 56 12.64 -9.92 -21.25
CA GLN A 56 13.54 -10.25 -22.38
C GLN A 56 13.57 -9.16 -23.47
N ARG A 57 12.78 -8.07 -23.30
CA ARG A 57 12.71 -6.95 -24.24
C ARG A 57 13.61 -5.82 -23.78
N THR A 58 14.07 -5.03 -24.74
CA THR A 58 14.71 -3.74 -24.45
C THR A 58 13.63 -2.70 -24.14
N HIS A 59 13.86 -1.91 -23.11
CA HIS A 59 12.99 -0.81 -22.69
C HIS A 59 13.80 0.46 -22.49
N THR A 60 13.13 1.58 -22.23
CA THR A 60 13.73 2.81 -21.72
C THR A 60 12.97 3.28 -20.49
N VAL A 61 13.55 4.17 -19.71
CA VAL A 61 12.90 4.92 -18.62
C VAL A 61 13.14 6.40 -18.91
N THR A 62 12.19 7.02 -19.61
CA THR A 62 12.34 8.37 -20.15
C THR A 62 11.32 9.31 -19.52
N SER A 63 11.77 10.36 -18.86
CA SER A 63 10.90 11.38 -18.25
C SER A 63 10.09 12.12 -19.30
N ASP A 64 8.80 12.36 -19.03
CA ASP A 64 7.91 13.15 -19.90
C ASP A 64 8.36 14.62 -20.01
N THR A 65 9.16 15.09 -19.07
CA THR A 65 9.68 16.48 -19.02
C THR A 65 11.14 16.60 -19.44
N GLY A 66 11.80 15.51 -19.81
CA GLY A 66 13.21 15.49 -20.19
C GLY A 66 14.18 15.58 -19.00
N LEU A 67 13.73 15.33 -17.77
CA LEU A 67 14.57 15.39 -16.57
C LEU A 67 15.61 14.26 -16.54
N PHE A 68 15.24 13.08 -17.03
CA PHE A 68 16.10 11.89 -17.13
C PHE A 68 15.73 11.04 -18.33
N ASP A 69 16.72 10.31 -18.83
CA ASP A 69 16.59 9.27 -19.83
C ASP A 69 17.61 8.17 -19.54
N SER A 70 17.16 6.94 -19.56
CA SER A 70 18.00 5.77 -19.30
C SER A 70 18.77 5.28 -20.52
N ASP A 71 18.49 5.82 -21.71
CA ASP A 71 18.77 5.11 -22.95
C ASP A 71 18.17 3.68 -22.94
N SER A 72 18.75 2.76 -23.69
CA SER A 72 18.28 1.37 -23.78
C SER A 72 18.67 0.56 -22.55
N VAL A 73 17.68 0.09 -21.80
CA VAL A 73 17.84 -0.86 -20.69
C VAL A 73 17.56 -2.26 -21.23
N VAL A 74 18.61 -3.03 -21.49
CA VAL A 74 18.51 -4.44 -21.94
C VAL A 74 18.12 -5.36 -20.78
N GLN A 75 17.79 -6.62 -21.06
CA GLN A 75 17.52 -7.62 -20.02
C GLN A 75 18.61 -7.64 -18.93
N ASN A 76 18.20 -7.64 -17.67
CA ASN A 76 19.04 -7.53 -16.46
C ASN A 76 19.84 -6.22 -16.35
N GLY A 77 19.64 -5.27 -17.27
CA GLY A 77 20.13 -3.91 -17.13
C GLY A 77 19.33 -3.13 -16.10
N HIS A 78 19.94 -2.06 -15.58
CA HIS A 78 19.31 -1.19 -14.59
C HIS A 78 19.62 0.27 -14.86
N PHE A 79 18.74 1.13 -14.39
CA PHE A 79 18.88 2.58 -14.38
C PHE A 79 18.49 3.09 -13.01
N ALA A 80 19.15 4.11 -12.52
CA ALA A 80 18.83 4.72 -11.23
C ALA A 80 18.81 6.25 -11.37
N PHE A 81 17.84 6.89 -10.70
CA PHE A 81 17.75 8.34 -10.66
C PHE A 81 17.35 8.80 -9.26
N ARG A 82 18.01 9.87 -8.78
CA ARG A 82 17.73 10.50 -7.48
C ARG A 82 16.80 11.69 -7.68
N PHE A 83 15.78 11.79 -6.82
CA PHE A 83 14.79 12.86 -6.86
C PHE A 83 14.94 13.78 -5.65
N ASP A 84 15.41 14.98 -5.85
CA ASP A 84 15.66 15.94 -4.75
C ASP A 84 14.47 16.87 -4.48
N GLU A 85 13.60 17.11 -5.46
CA GLU A 85 12.49 18.06 -5.36
C GLU A 85 11.14 17.36 -5.25
N VAL A 86 10.23 17.95 -4.47
CA VAL A 86 8.82 17.48 -4.36
C VAL A 86 8.12 17.66 -5.71
N GLY A 87 7.39 16.65 -6.14
CA GLY A 87 6.66 16.68 -7.42
C GLY A 87 6.19 15.31 -7.88
N ALA A 88 5.39 15.29 -8.92
CA ALA A 88 4.98 14.10 -9.63
C ALA A 88 5.78 14.01 -10.94
N TYR A 89 6.56 12.96 -11.09
CA TYR A 89 7.47 12.75 -12.22
C TYR A 89 6.97 11.59 -13.04
N ARG A 90 6.27 11.90 -14.13
CA ARG A 90 5.80 10.90 -15.08
C ARG A 90 6.91 10.51 -16.03
N TYR A 91 6.89 9.24 -16.42
CA TYR A 91 7.84 8.66 -17.35
C TYR A 91 7.21 7.55 -18.17
N HIS A 92 7.81 7.25 -19.29
CA HIS A 92 7.36 6.23 -20.23
C HIS A 92 8.53 5.48 -20.85
N CYS A 93 8.21 4.39 -21.56
CA CYS A 93 9.15 3.69 -22.42
C CYS A 93 8.99 4.22 -23.86
N THR A 94 10.04 4.83 -24.42
CA THR A 94 10.00 5.39 -25.79
C THR A 94 9.82 4.31 -26.86
N ILE A 95 10.26 3.06 -26.60
CA ILE A 95 10.10 1.91 -27.49
C ILE A 95 8.67 1.36 -27.43
N HIS A 96 8.02 1.45 -26.25
CA HIS A 96 6.67 0.94 -26.01
C HIS A 96 5.83 2.02 -25.30
N PRO A 97 5.29 3.03 -26.00
CA PRO A 97 4.69 4.22 -25.38
C PRO A 97 3.48 3.97 -24.48
N SER A 98 2.86 2.77 -24.54
CA SER A 98 1.80 2.38 -23.61
C SER A 98 2.30 2.02 -22.22
N ILE A 99 3.60 1.80 -22.04
CA ILE A 99 4.23 1.51 -20.75
C ILE A 99 4.57 2.84 -20.09
N THR A 100 3.86 3.17 -19.02
CA THR A 100 4.00 4.43 -18.31
C THR A 100 4.15 4.19 -16.81
N GLY A 101 4.80 5.12 -16.11
CA GLY A 101 4.94 5.11 -14.67
C GLY A 101 5.00 6.51 -14.07
N GLU A 102 4.96 6.59 -12.75
CA GLU A 102 5.04 7.84 -12.01
C GLU A 102 5.85 7.68 -10.73
N VAL A 103 6.76 8.59 -10.46
CA VAL A 103 7.41 8.76 -9.17
C VAL A 103 6.82 9.98 -8.49
N ASP A 104 6.19 9.79 -7.34
CA ASP A 104 5.57 10.84 -6.55
C ASP A 104 6.46 11.17 -5.35
N VAL A 105 7.13 12.33 -5.40
CA VAL A 105 8.06 12.78 -4.37
C VAL A 105 7.32 13.67 -3.39
N ARG A 106 7.19 13.23 -2.15
CA ARG A 106 6.45 13.93 -1.09
C ARG A 106 7.22 13.95 0.21
N ARG A 107 7.01 14.97 1.03
CA ARG A 107 7.66 15.07 2.36
C ARG A 107 7.05 14.11 3.38
N VAL A 108 5.90 13.55 3.11
CA VAL A 108 5.23 12.51 3.91
C VAL A 108 4.66 11.47 2.95
N THR A 109 4.86 10.20 3.25
CA THR A 109 4.30 9.08 2.48
C THR A 109 3.34 8.27 3.33
N LEU A 110 2.38 7.61 2.68
CA LEU A 110 1.49 6.61 3.27
C LEU A 110 1.63 5.33 2.44
N GLY A 111 2.01 4.26 3.07
CA GLY A 111 2.12 2.94 2.45
C GLY A 111 0.80 2.42 1.88
N PRO A 112 0.83 1.30 1.18
CA PRO A 112 -0.36 0.70 0.59
C PRO A 112 -1.36 0.28 1.67
N LEU A 113 -2.62 0.59 1.46
CA LEU A 113 -3.73 0.08 2.28
C LEU A 113 -4.35 -1.16 1.62
N PRO A 114 -5.11 -1.98 2.38
CA PRO A 114 -5.82 -3.11 1.81
C PRO A 114 -6.69 -2.71 0.62
N THR A 115 -6.51 -3.35 -0.53
CA THR A 115 -7.32 -3.12 -1.74
C THR A 115 -8.68 -3.84 -1.67
N ALA A 116 -8.74 -4.96 -0.93
CA ALA A 116 -10.00 -5.64 -0.63
C ALA A 116 -10.74 -4.94 0.50
N ALA A 117 -12.07 -4.96 0.44
CA ALA A 117 -12.89 -4.44 1.52
C ALA A 117 -12.60 -5.15 2.86
N VAL A 118 -12.43 -4.38 3.92
CA VAL A 118 -12.27 -4.89 5.29
C VAL A 118 -13.55 -4.69 6.09
N ALA A 119 -13.77 -5.49 7.13
CA ALA A 119 -14.94 -5.32 8.00
C ALA A 119 -14.74 -4.12 8.95
N VAL A 120 -15.84 -3.48 9.34
CA VAL A 120 -15.85 -2.47 10.42
C VAL A 120 -15.17 -3.03 11.67
N GLY A 121 -14.35 -2.22 12.31
CA GLY A 121 -13.56 -2.58 13.48
C GLY A 121 -12.32 -3.42 13.19
N THR A 122 -12.02 -3.72 11.91
CA THR A 122 -10.77 -4.38 11.54
C THR A 122 -9.61 -3.48 11.91
N LYS A 123 -8.61 -4.06 12.58
CA LYS A 123 -7.34 -3.40 12.85
C LYS A 123 -6.52 -3.38 11.57
N VAL A 124 -6.26 -2.18 11.06
CA VAL A 124 -5.44 -1.95 9.85
C VAL A 124 -4.16 -1.25 10.29
N GLU A 125 -3.03 -1.71 9.79
CA GLU A 125 -1.75 -1.04 9.96
C GLU A 125 -1.66 0.10 8.93
N PHE A 126 -1.32 1.29 9.43
CA PHE A 126 -0.97 2.47 8.66
C PHE A 126 0.51 2.72 8.90
N GLU A 127 1.28 2.79 7.85
CA GLU A 127 2.72 2.99 7.90
C GLU A 127 3.19 3.95 6.81
N GLY A 128 4.36 4.51 6.99
CA GLY A 128 4.94 5.40 6.00
C GLY A 128 6.23 6.03 6.49
N ARG A 129 6.61 7.11 5.82
CA ARG A 129 7.85 7.84 6.13
C ARG A 129 7.59 9.34 6.09
N THR A 130 8.41 10.11 6.78
CA THR A 130 8.40 11.55 6.76
C THR A 130 9.81 12.10 6.64
N ALA A 131 9.96 13.20 5.92
CA ALA A 131 11.22 13.93 5.82
C ALA A 131 11.56 14.74 7.09
N ASP A 132 10.58 14.92 7.99
CA ASP A 132 10.78 15.61 9.28
C ASP A 132 10.32 14.72 10.44
N PRO A 133 11.23 13.90 11.01
CA PRO A 133 10.90 13.02 12.13
C PRO A 133 10.68 13.76 13.46
N SER A 134 10.99 15.04 13.54
CA SER A 134 10.77 15.84 14.76
C SER A 134 9.29 16.20 14.97
N ARG A 135 8.45 16.02 13.99
CA ARG A 135 7.03 16.37 14.01
C ARG A 135 6.14 15.15 13.92
N PRO A 136 5.00 15.14 14.65
CA PRO A 136 4.05 14.04 14.54
C PRO A 136 3.42 14.01 13.16
N VAL A 137 3.09 12.80 12.72
CA VAL A 137 2.30 12.52 11.52
C VAL A 137 0.87 12.24 11.95
N SER A 138 -0.09 12.97 11.39
CA SER A 138 -1.52 12.75 11.56
C SER A 138 -2.03 11.82 10.46
N ILE A 139 -2.81 10.80 10.85
CA ILE A 139 -3.62 10.03 9.91
C ILE A 139 -4.97 10.71 9.83
N GLU A 140 -5.36 11.08 8.63
CA GLU A 140 -6.58 11.81 8.35
C GLU A 140 -7.48 11.01 7.41
N ARG A 141 -8.79 11.19 7.55
CA ARG A 141 -9.81 10.56 6.70
C ARG A 141 -10.78 11.58 6.15
N SER A 142 -11.13 11.41 4.88
CA SER A 142 -12.28 12.02 4.21
C SER A 142 -13.34 10.95 3.93
N VAL A 143 -14.59 11.27 4.15
CA VAL A 143 -15.74 10.41 3.83
C VAL A 143 -16.64 11.16 2.84
N ASN A 144 -16.98 10.51 1.73
CA ASN A 144 -17.85 11.07 0.68
C ASN A 144 -17.39 12.44 0.14
N GLY A 145 -16.07 12.66 0.03
CA GLY A 145 -15.50 13.92 -0.46
C GLY A 145 -15.55 15.09 0.53
N ALA A 146 -15.89 14.85 1.80
CA ALA A 146 -15.81 15.88 2.85
C ALA A 146 -14.34 16.26 3.15
N ALA A 147 -14.16 17.32 3.91
CA ALA A 147 -12.82 17.70 4.38
C ALA A 147 -12.15 16.57 5.16
N PHE A 148 -10.82 16.47 5.04
CA PHE A 148 -10.05 15.52 5.82
C PHE A 148 -10.09 15.87 7.31
N THR A 149 -10.38 14.88 8.14
CA THR A 149 -10.41 15.01 9.61
C THR A 149 -9.38 14.09 10.24
N PRO A 150 -8.62 14.56 11.26
CA PRO A 150 -7.62 13.74 11.92
C PRO A 150 -8.28 12.60 12.71
N LEU A 151 -7.68 11.42 12.64
CA LEU A 151 -8.10 10.23 13.38
C LEU A 151 -7.08 9.82 14.45
N ALA A 152 -5.79 9.93 14.15
CA ALA A 152 -4.71 9.56 15.05
C ALA A 152 -3.47 10.39 14.74
N ALA A 153 -2.61 10.59 15.76
CA ALA A 153 -1.28 11.16 15.60
C ALA A 153 -0.24 10.13 16.02
N VAL A 154 0.86 10.08 15.26
CA VAL A 154 1.96 9.12 15.46
C VAL A 154 3.26 9.88 15.49
N SER A 155 4.12 9.58 16.48
CA SER A 155 5.49 10.10 16.50
C SER A 155 6.37 9.22 15.62
N PRO A 156 7.04 9.78 14.59
CA PRO A 156 7.98 9.01 13.79
C PRO A 156 9.21 8.56 14.60
N ALA A 157 9.86 7.50 14.16
CA ALA A 157 11.18 7.12 14.60
C ALA A 157 12.25 8.11 14.05
N ALA A 158 13.45 8.06 14.59
CA ALA A 158 14.54 8.97 14.20
C ALA A 158 14.95 8.86 12.73
N ASP A 159 14.70 7.72 12.09
CA ASP A 159 14.92 7.48 10.66
C ASP A 159 13.75 7.97 9.77
N GLY A 160 12.74 8.60 10.36
CA GLY A 160 11.56 9.11 9.67
C GLY A 160 10.47 8.08 9.41
N THR A 161 10.66 6.80 9.74
CA THR A 161 9.61 5.79 9.63
C THR A 161 8.54 5.98 10.69
N TRP A 162 7.29 5.70 10.33
CA TRP A 162 6.18 5.73 11.29
C TRP A 162 5.20 4.61 10.97
N LYS A 163 4.57 4.08 12.02
CA LYS A 163 3.49 3.12 11.88
C LYS A 163 2.54 3.16 13.07
N THR A 164 1.30 2.82 12.82
CA THR A 164 0.27 2.62 13.85
C THR A 164 -0.77 1.62 13.39
N ILE A 165 -1.44 1.02 14.34
CA ILE A 165 -2.55 0.09 14.09
C ILE A 165 -3.80 0.73 14.68
N MET A 166 -4.83 0.92 13.85
CA MET A 166 -6.10 1.48 14.29
C MET A 166 -7.29 0.70 13.72
N ALA A 167 -8.38 0.64 14.47
CA ALA A 167 -9.63 0.10 14.00
C ALA A 167 -10.26 1.05 12.99
N VAL A 168 -10.71 0.53 11.85
CA VAL A 168 -11.34 1.33 10.80
C VAL A 168 -12.86 1.18 10.85
N GLU A 169 -13.57 2.31 10.85
CA GLU A 169 -15.02 2.37 11.11
C GLU A 169 -15.85 2.68 9.86
N ALA A 170 -15.24 3.27 8.83
CA ALA A 170 -15.97 3.66 7.63
C ALA A 170 -15.08 3.65 6.39
N THR A 171 -15.68 3.37 5.25
CA THR A 171 -15.08 3.61 3.93
C THR A 171 -14.69 5.07 3.80
N GLY A 172 -13.53 5.33 3.25
CA GLY A 172 -13.07 6.69 3.05
C GLY A 172 -11.74 6.75 2.29
N GLU A 173 -11.34 7.97 2.08
CA GLU A 173 -10.02 8.33 1.59
C GLU A 173 -9.14 8.68 2.79
N TYR A 174 -7.96 8.10 2.84
CA TYR A 174 -7.01 8.26 3.94
C TYR A 174 -5.73 8.91 3.41
N ARG A 175 -5.15 9.76 4.22
CA ARG A 175 -3.82 10.32 3.99
C ARG A 175 -3.05 10.49 5.29
N ALA A 176 -1.74 10.56 5.18
CA ALA A 176 -0.87 11.03 6.24
C ALA A 176 -0.59 12.52 6.05
N ALA A 177 -0.57 13.29 7.11
CA ALA A 177 -0.30 14.74 7.09
C ALA A 177 0.67 15.11 8.21
N SER A 178 1.56 16.06 7.94
CA SER A 178 2.41 16.72 8.93
C SER A 178 2.56 18.19 8.58
N SER A 179 3.27 18.96 9.41
CA SER A 179 3.61 20.37 9.06
C SER A 179 4.45 20.48 7.78
N ALA A 180 5.11 19.39 7.35
CA ALA A 180 5.92 19.37 6.13
C ALA A 180 5.10 19.14 4.84
N GLY A 181 3.86 18.64 4.94
CA GLY A 181 2.99 18.35 3.81
C GLY A 181 2.08 17.15 4.04
N THR A 182 1.50 16.66 2.95
CA THR A 182 0.59 15.51 2.97
C THR A 182 1.08 14.40 2.04
N SER A 183 0.74 13.16 2.37
CA SER A 183 0.93 12.02 1.48
C SER A 183 -0.07 12.04 0.32
N GLN A 184 0.11 11.14 -0.63
CA GLN A 184 -0.96 10.75 -1.53
C GLN A 184 -2.17 10.22 -0.76
N VAL A 185 -3.32 10.29 -1.41
CA VAL A 185 -4.58 9.78 -0.87
C VAL A 185 -4.69 8.29 -1.21
N ARG A 186 -5.05 7.49 -0.22
CA ARG A 186 -5.32 6.05 -0.36
C ARG A 186 -6.76 5.76 0.00
N ARG A 187 -7.47 5.05 -0.86
CA ARG A 187 -8.84 4.61 -0.59
C ARG A 187 -8.84 3.30 0.20
N LEU A 188 -9.65 3.26 1.27
CA LEU A 188 -9.93 2.04 2.02
C LEU A 188 -11.44 1.80 2.03
N ILE A 189 -11.85 0.62 1.62
CA ILE A 189 -13.25 0.20 1.63
C ILE A 189 -13.51 -0.56 2.92
N VAL A 190 -14.43 -0.03 3.73
CA VAL A 190 -14.84 -0.66 4.99
C VAL A 190 -16.28 -1.14 4.83
N GLY A 191 -16.46 -2.45 4.86
CA GLY A 191 -17.78 -3.05 4.84
C GLY A 191 -18.41 -2.99 6.23
N ILE A 192 -19.61 -2.41 6.34
CA ILE A 192 -20.37 -2.43 7.60
C ILE A 192 -20.92 -3.82 7.92
N ARG A 193 -20.79 -4.77 7.03
CA ARG A 193 -21.34 -6.12 7.15
C ARG A 193 -20.24 -7.17 7.26
N ARG A 194 -20.53 -8.21 8.03
CA ARG A 194 -19.65 -9.37 8.20
C ARG A 194 -20.33 -10.58 7.57
N VAL A 195 -19.55 -11.46 6.97
CA VAL A 195 -20.02 -12.74 6.45
C VAL A 195 -19.38 -13.84 7.29
N ALA A 196 -20.19 -14.56 8.06
CA ALA A 196 -19.79 -15.81 8.69
C ALA A 196 -19.97 -16.96 7.70
N ILE A 197 -19.07 -17.95 7.73
CA ILE A 197 -19.11 -19.12 6.84
C ILE A 197 -18.81 -20.38 7.64
N HIS A 198 -19.55 -21.43 7.34
CA HIS A 198 -19.38 -22.77 7.92
C HIS A 198 -19.36 -23.83 6.82
N SER A 199 -18.59 -24.90 7.05
CA SER A 199 -18.64 -26.08 6.18
C SER A 199 -19.87 -26.93 6.52
N THR A 200 -20.58 -27.39 5.50
CA THR A 200 -21.70 -28.36 5.62
C THR A 200 -21.29 -29.66 4.96
N ARG A 201 -22.15 -30.68 5.03
CA ARG A 201 -21.89 -31.98 4.38
C ARG A 201 -21.74 -31.83 2.85
N THR A 202 -22.48 -30.94 2.22
CA THR A 202 -22.57 -30.79 0.76
C THR A 202 -21.86 -29.53 0.21
N GLY A 203 -21.31 -28.69 1.11
CA GLY A 203 -20.67 -27.45 0.70
C GLY A 203 -20.46 -26.49 1.87
N ILE A 204 -21.07 -25.33 1.80
CA ILE A 204 -20.98 -24.27 2.80
C ILE A 204 -22.36 -23.69 3.13
N SER A 205 -22.51 -23.19 4.36
CA SER A 205 -23.53 -22.23 4.75
C SER A 205 -22.87 -20.91 5.14
N PHE A 206 -23.59 -19.82 5.02
CA PHE A 206 -23.09 -18.49 5.38
C PHE A 206 -24.22 -17.60 5.92
N THR A 207 -23.83 -16.63 6.78
CA THR A 207 -24.72 -15.65 7.39
C THR A 207 -24.09 -14.27 7.27
N VAL A 208 -24.88 -13.26 6.91
CA VAL A 208 -24.43 -11.85 6.82
C VAL A 208 -24.95 -11.07 8.03
N THR A 209 -24.04 -10.40 8.75
CA THR A 209 -24.37 -9.57 9.93
C THR A 209 -23.81 -8.16 9.76
N PRO A 210 -24.55 -7.09 10.13
CA PRO A 210 -25.96 -7.06 10.46
C PRO A 210 -26.85 -7.53 9.32
N SER A 211 -28.11 -7.87 9.62
CA SER A 211 -29.06 -8.48 8.68
C SER A 211 -29.11 -7.75 7.34
N SER A 212 -29.06 -8.51 6.28
CA SER A 212 -29.00 -8.04 4.90
C SER A 212 -29.78 -8.99 3.99
N PRO A 213 -31.10 -8.96 4.10
CA PRO A 213 -31.96 -9.79 3.28
C PRO A 213 -31.74 -9.56 1.78
N TYR A 214 -31.72 -10.64 1.04
CA TYR A 214 -31.59 -10.65 -0.42
C TYR A 214 -30.31 -9.98 -0.97
N ALA A 215 -29.29 -9.83 -0.11
CA ALA A 215 -28.02 -9.24 -0.52
C ALA A 215 -27.29 -10.17 -1.50
N PRO A 216 -26.72 -9.62 -2.58
CA PRO A 216 -25.98 -10.43 -3.55
C PRO A 216 -24.65 -10.90 -2.97
N VAL A 217 -24.32 -12.15 -3.21
CA VAL A 217 -23.06 -12.77 -2.77
C VAL A 217 -22.42 -13.57 -3.90
N LEU A 218 -21.08 -13.58 -3.90
CA LEU A 218 -20.27 -14.46 -4.70
C LEU A 218 -19.72 -15.57 -3.81
N VAL A 219 -19.86 -16.79 -4.25
CA VAL A 219 -19.17 -17.95 -3.65
C VAL A 219 -17.92 -18.20 -4.46
N GLU A 220 -16.77 -18.06 -3.83
CA GLU A 220 -15.47 -18.19 -4.49
C GLU A 220 -14.72 -19.42 -3.98
N VAL A 221 -14.02 -20.08 -4.90
CA VAL A 221 -13.13 -21.20 -4.64
C VAL A 221 -11.73 -20.85 -5.11
N TYR A 222 -10.72 -21.24 -4.34
CA TYR A 222 -9.33 -21.08 -4.74
C TYR A 222 -8.94 -22.15 -5.75
N LEU A 223 -8.62 -21.75 -6.97
CA LEU A 223 -8.15 -22.62 -8.05
C LEU A 223 -6.64 -22.46 -8.21
N ARG A 224 -5.89 -23.54 -7.94
CA ARG A 224 -4.42 -23.55 -8.06
C ARG A 224 -3.96 -23.28 -9.48
N GLU A 225 -4.60 -23.88 -10.46
CA GLU A 225 -4.32 -23.75 -11.89
C GLU A 225 -4.59 -22.36 -12.45
N ARG A 226 -5.34 -21.53 -11.72
CA ARG A 226 -5.64 -20.13 -12.07
C ARG A 226 -5.05 -19.12 -11.09
N PHE A 227 -4.23 -19.60 -10.14
CA PHE A 227 -3.51 -18.81 -9.16
C PHE A 227 -4.37 -17.79 -8.38
N GLY A 228 -5.63 -18.14 -8.06
CA GLY A 228 -6.48 -17.17 -7.38
C GLY A 228 -7.86 -17.66 -6.95
N TRP A 229 -8.63 -16.70 -6.49
CA TRP A 229 -10.02 -16.87 -6.08
C TRP A 229 -10.94 -16.62 -7.27
N TRP A 230 -11.82 -17.59 -7.56
CA TRP A 230 -12.72 -17.53 -8.70
C TRP A 230 -14.15 -17.76 -8.25
N PRO A 231 -15.11 -16.95 -8.72
CA PRO A 231 -16.52 -17.15 -8.43
C PRO A 231 -17.00 -18.42 -9.13
N VAL A 232 -17.55 -19.34 -8.32
CA VAL A 232 -18.15 -20.60 -8.79
C VAL A 232 -19.66 -20.60 -8.69
N ALA A 233 -20.23 -19.69 -7.88
CA ALA A 233 -21.66 -19.46 -7.81
C ALA A 233 -21.96 -18.00 -7.46
N ARG A 234 -23.08 -17.51 -7.98
CA ARG A 234 -23.75 -16.28 -7.55
C ARG A 234 -25.01 -16.67 -6.81
N SER A 235 -25.24 -16.04 -5.67
CA SER A 235 -26.41 -16.30 -4.84
C SER A 235 -26.90 -14.99 -4.22
N ARG A 236 -27.96 -15.09 -3.46
CA ARG A 236 -28.44 -14.03 -2.58
C ARG A 236 -28.67 -14.63 -1.21
N THR A 237 -28.57 -13.81 -0.18
CA THR A 237 -29.05 -14.20 1.14
C THR A 237 -30.57 -14.33 1.10
N ASP A 238 -31.12 -15.14 1.97
CA ASP A 238 -32.55 -15.22 2.20
C ASP A 238 -33.08 -14.04 3.04
N TYR A 239 -34.32 -14.14 3.51
CA TYR A 239 -34.95 -13.08 4.33
C TYR A 239 -34.34 -12.93 5.73
N VAL A 240 -33.62 -13.95 6.23
CA VAL A 240 -32.89 -13.90 7.51
C VAL A 240 -31.40 -13.64 7.33
N SER A 241 -30.99 -13.33 6.11
CA SER A 241 -29.58 -13.03 5.74
C SER A 241 -28.66 -14.23 5.75
N GLU A 242 -29.19 -15.41 5.51
CA GLU A 242 -28.47 -16.66 5.41
C GLU A 242 -28.44 -17.18 3.96
N GLY A 243 -27.56 -18.11 3.70
CA GLY A 243 -27.51 -18.81 2.42
C GLY A 243 -26.65 -20.04 2.46
N GLU A 244 -26.81 -20.86 1.44
CA GLU A 244 -26.04 -22.08 1.26
C GLU A 244 -25.51 -22.18 -0.18
N ALA A 245 -24.40 -22.90 -0.33
CA ALA A 245 -23.87 -23.26 -1.65
C ALA A 245 -23.26 -24.65 -1.64
N ARG A 246 -23.58 -25.42 -2.67
CA ARG A 246 -22.95 -26.72 -2.91
C ARG A 246 -21.57 -26.50 -3.53
N ILE A 247 -20.55 -27.14 -2.97
CA ILE A 247 -19.18 -27.05 -3.45
C ILE A 247 -18.58 -28.44 -3.54
N ARG A 248 -18.03 -28.75 -4.70
CA ARG A 248 -17.32 -30.01 -4.94
C ARG A 248 -16.05 -30.05 -4.08
N ARG A 249 -15.81 -31.15 -3.40
CA ARG A 249 -14.64 -31.37 -2.54
C ARG A 249 -13.51 -32.11 -3.28
N PRO A 250 -12.25 -31.94 -2.89
CA PRO A 250 -11.77 -31.00 -1.87
C PRO A 250 -11.71 -29.56 -2.39
N ALA A 251 -11.90 -28.57 -1.50
CA ALA A 251 -11.87 -27.15 -1.90
C ALA A 251 -11.47 -26.22 -0.75
N ARG A 252 -10.95 -25.06 -1.09
CA ARG A 252 -10.86 -23.88 -0.19
C ARG A 252 -11.88 -22.88 -0.69
N ALA A 253 -12.81 -22.48 0.17
CA ALA A 253 -13.91 -21.60 -0.21
C ALA A 253 -14.03 -20.38 0.69
N ARG A 254 -14.55 -19.30 0.13
CA ARG A 254 -14.95 -18.08 0.84
C ARG A 254 -16.22 -17.51 0.20
N VAL A 255 -16.91 -16.65 0.94
CA VAL A 255 -18.09 -15.92 0.46
C VAL A 255 -17.77 -14.44 0.46
N VAL A 256 -18.06 -13.75 -0.62
CA VAL A 256 -17.91 -12.31 -0.79
C VAL A 256 -19.28 -11.70 -0.92
N LEU A 257 -19.65 -10.87 0.04
CA LEU A 257 -20.80 -9.98 -0.09
C LEU A 257 -20.43 -8.87 -1.06
N VAL A 258 -21.24 -8.66 -2.08
CA VAL A 258 -20.99 -7.64 -3.10
C VAL A 258 -22.09 -6.59 -3.11
N ASP A 259 -21.81 -5.45 -3.73
CA ASP A 259 -22.80 -4.40 -3.91
C ASP A 259 -23.86 -4.79 -4.97
N LYS A 260 -24.82 -3.92 -5.20
CA LYS A 260 -25.95 -4.12 -6.14
C LYS A 260 -25.48 -4.40 -7.57
N ASP A 261 -24.30 -3.94 -7.95
CA ASP A 261 -23.66 -4.25 -9.23
C ASP A 261 -23.28 -5.73 -9.39
N GLY A 262 -23.29 -6.50 -8.27
CA GLY A 262 -22.98 -7.91 -8.23
C GLY A 262 -21.48 -8.24 -8.30
N TRP A 263 -20.59 -7.22 -8.18
CA TRP A 263 -19.15 -7.38 -8.34
C TRP A 263 -18.32 -6.62 -7.30
N THR A 264 -18.71 -5.42 -6.93
CA THR A 264 -17.94 -4.61 -5.96
C THR A 264 -17.98 -5.24 -4.57
N PRO A 265 -16.84 -5.72 -4.02
CA PRO A 265 -16.81 -6.36 -2.72
C PRO A 265 -17.16 -5.39 -1.60
N ILE A 266 -18.07 -5.79 -0.72
CA ILE A 266 -18.44 -5.08 0.52
C ILE A 266 -17.78 -5.75 1.73
N ALA A 267 -17.83 -7.07 1.79
CA ALA A 267 -17.25 -7.87 2.86
C ALA A 267 -16.87 -9.26 2.36
N THR A 268 -15.83 -9.84 2.96
CA THR A 268 -15.37 -11.19 2.62
C THR A 268 -15.30 -12.03 3.88
N SER A 269 -15.80 -13.26 3.82
CA SER A 269 -15.70 -14.23 4.90
C SER A 269 -14.26 -14.71 5.11
N ARG A 270 -14.02 -15.37 6.24
CA ARG A 270 -12.84 -16.25 6.38
C ARG A 270 -12.85 -17.33 5.31
N VAL A 271 -11.72 -17.98 5.13
CA VAL A 271 -11.60 -19.17 4.26
C VAL A 271 -11.99 -20.42 5.06
N VAL A 272 -12.80 -21.30 4.46
CA VAL A 272 -13.03 -22.66 4.95
C VAL A 272 -12.37 -23.67 4.04
N VAL A 273 -11.86 -24.74 4.64
CA VAL A 273 -11.28 -25.88 3.93
C VAL A 273 -12.30 -27.02 3.97
N LEU A 274 -12.74 -27.43 2.80
CA LEU A 274 -13.65 -28.56 2.59
C LEU A 274 -12.80 -29.79 2.25
N ARG A 275 -12.79 -30.77 3.12
CA ARG A 275 -12.06 -32.04 2.98
C ARG A 275 -12.96 -33.13 2.45
#